data_ca5c173e79e5928eb286f308dfbb60de
#
_entry.id   ca5c173e79e5928eb286f308dfbb60de
#
_cell.length_a   1.000
_cell.length_b   1.000
_cell.length_c   1.000
_cell.angle_alpha   90.00
_cell.angle_beta   90.00
_cell.angle_gamma   90.00
#
_symmetry.space_group_name_H-M   'P 1'
#
loop_
_entity.id
_entity.type
_entity.pdbx_description
1 polymer ?
#
loop_
_entity_poly.entity_id
_entity_poly.type
_entity_poly.pdbx_seq_one_letter_code
_entity_poly.pdbx_strand_id
1 'polypeptide(L)'
;RIKRASNYDSTGPVEVFTAQQVLDAGKTSIGDFLIELPSANLASNQRSVNNGNSGTTELNLRGAGSNRLLTLINGRRVAPSGTGTGGAVDLQIFPLSLIDSVEVLKDGASAVYGSDAISGVLNIKLRQFEGFEAYISEGSSNKGDAKQDLISLSFGTAGERSSMVATLAQQTQDSLDMWDRDFSFCPRVEPDYMLYFRAYGVP
;
A
#
# COMPACT_ATOMS: atom_id res chain seq x y z
N ARG A 1 12.93 12.43 14.86
CA ARG A 1 11.85 13.40 14.63
C ARG A 1 12.08 14.01 13.27
N ILE A 2 11.32 13.55 12.25
CA ILE A 2 11.34 14.19 10.93
C ILE A 2 10.80 15.60 11.16
N LYS A 3 11.66 16.62 11.03
CA LYS A 3 11.20 17.99 11.06
C LYS A 3 10.35 18.22 9.81
N ARG A 4 9.22 18.94 9.95
CA ARG A 4 8.47 19.47 8.81
C ARG A 4 9.45 20.27 7.95
N ALA A 5 9.91 19.66 6.88
CA ALA A 5 10.58 20.38 5.82
C ALA A 5 9.51 20.63 4.76
N SER A 6 9.37 21.87 4.34
CA SER A 6 8.82 22.14 3.02
C SER A 6 9.66 21.35 2.01
N ASN A 7 9.11 20.88 0.91
CA ASN A 7 9.80 20.10 -0.12
C ASN A 7 11.16 20.69 -0.59
N TYR A 8 11.50 21.91 -0.17
CA TYR A 8 12.71 22.65 -0.49
C TYR A 8 13.77 22.64 0.61
N ASP A 9 13.43 22.25 1.84
CA ASP A 9 14.30 22.48 3.02
C ASP A 9 14.80 21.19 3.66
N SER A 10 14.51 20.01 3.06
CA SER A 10 15.02 18.73 3.54
C SER A 10 16.36 18.43 2.90
N THR A 11 17.35 18.13 3.72
CA THR A 11 18.66 17.63 3.28
C THR A 11 18.60 16.24 2.64
N GLY A 12 17.40 15.63 2.54
CA GLY A 12 17.14 14.34 1.91
C GLY A 12 15.86 14.37 1.06
N PRO A 13 15.71 13.47 0.07
CA PRO A 13 14.56 13.40 -0.81
C PRO A 13 13.33 12.85 -0.08
N VAL A 14 12.63 13.71 0.66
CA VAL A 14 11.36 13.39 1.31
C VAL A 14 10.22 13.81 0.38
N GLU A 15 9.40 12.86 0.00
CA GLU A 15 8.14 13.12 -0.69
C GLU A 15 6.98 13.01 0.29
N VAL A 16 6.01 13.91 0.16
CA VAL A 16 4.81 13.95 1.00
C VAL A 16 3.60 13.80 0.11
N PHE A 17 2.77 12.81 0.42
CA PHE A 17 1.52 12.53 -0.27
C PHE A 17 0.36 12.69 0.71
N THR A 18 -0.66 13.42 0.32
CA THR A 18 -1.89 13.56 1.10
C THR A 18 -2.88 12.44 0.78
N ALA A 19 -3.77 12.13 1.71
CA ALA A 19 -4.84 11.17 1.46
C ALA A 19 -5.71 11.59 0.26
N GLN A 20 -5.91 12.91 0.07
CA GLN A 20 -6.66 13.41 -1.08
C GLN A 20 -5.99 13.08 -2.41
N GLN A 21 -4.66 13.20 -2.51
CA GLN A 21 -3.92 12.81 -3.73
C GLN A 21 -4.07 11.32 -4.04
N VAL A 22 -4.18 10.47 -3.03
CA VAL A 22 -4.43 9.02 -3.21
C VAL A 22 -5.83 8.79 -3.79
N LEU A 23 -6.83 9.49 -3.25
CA LEU A 23 -8.21 9.43 -3.75
C LEU A 23 -8.32 9.98 -5.17
N ASP A 24 -7.67 11.11 -5.47
CA ASP A 24 -7.66 11.72 -6.80
C ASP A 24 -6.99 10.82 -7.84
N ALA A 25 -6.05 9.96 -7.41
CA ALA A 25 -5.46 8.91 -8.24
C ALA A 25 -6.38 7.67 -8.42
N GLY A 26 -7.60 7.69 -7.87
CA GLY A 26 -8.54 6.58 -7.95
C GLY A 26 -8.14 5.36 -7.13
N LYS A 27 -7.33 5.55 -6.08
CA LYS A 27 -6.90 4.47 -5.20
C LYS A 27 -7.69 4.47 -3.91
N THR A 28 -8.07 3.29 -3.46
CA THR A 28 -8.79 3.08 -2.21
C THR A 28 -7.87 2.71 -1.04
N SER A 29 -6.60 2.43 -1.35
CA SER A 29 -5.57 2.04 -0.38
C SER A 29 -4.29 2.84 -0.59
N ILE A 30 -3.63 3.21 0.52
CA ILE A 30 -2.33 3.86 0.49
C ILE A 30 -1.24 2.93 -0.07
N GLY A 31 -1.35 1.64 0.21
CA GLY A 31 -0.43 0.64 -0.30
C GLY A 31 -0.44 0.59 -1.83
N ASP A 32 -1.62 0.54 -2.43
CA ASP A 32 -1.79 0.53 -3.89
C ASP A 32 -1.27 1.79 -4.58
N PHE A 33 -1.33 2.92 -3.91
CA PHE A 33 -0.76 4.16 -4.40
C PHE A 33 0.77 4.15 -4.34
N LEU A 34 1.32 3.73 -3.20
CA LEU A 34 2.76 3.77 -2.96
C LEU A 34 3.55 2.79 -3.83
N ILE A 35 2.99 1.64 -4.18
CA ILE A 35 3.65 0.68 -5.07
C ILE A 35 3.76 1.18 -6.53
N GLU A 36 2.97 2.18 -6.93
CA GLU A 36 3.04 2.80 -8.26
C GLU A 36 4.10 3.91 -8.35
N LEU A 37 4.71 4.28 -7.24
CA LEU A 37 5.80 5.27 -7.26
C LEU A 37 6.98 4.75 -8.09
N PRO A 38 7.65 5.60 -8.86
CA PRO A 38 8.82 5.21 -9.66
C PRO A 38 9.98 4.62 -8.84
N SER A 39 10.04 4.96 -7.55
CA SER A 39 11.03 4.44 -6.61
C SER A 39 10.62 3.13 -5.96
N ALA A 40 9.39 2.68 -6.15
CA ALA A 40 8.89 1.44 -5.60
C ALA A 40 9.13 0.29 -6.59
N ASN A 41 9.54 -0.85 -6.06
CA ASN A 41 9.53 -2.12 -6.77
C ASN A 41 8.44 -3.00 -6.19
N LEU A 42 7.85 -3.83 -7.04
CA LEU A 42 6.88 -4.84 -6.63
C LEU A 42 7.56 -5.82 -5.67
N ALA A 43 7.31 -5.67 -4.38
CA ALA A 43 7.71 -6.68 -3.41
C ALA A 43 6.58 -7.68 -3.20
N SER A 44 5.41 -7.15 -2.89
CA SER A 44 4.21 -7.92 -2.63
C SER A 44 3.02 -6.96 -2.75
N ASN A 45 2.02 -7.34 -3.50
CA ASN A 45 0.76 -6.63 -3.48
C ASN A 45 -0.40 -7.64 -3.35
N GLN A 46 -1.52 -7.17 -2.84
CA GLN A 46 -2.72 -7.97 -2.67
C GLN A 46 -3.32 -8.47 -3.99
N ARG A 47 -2.94 -7.81 -5.11
CA ARG A 47 -3.48 -8.08 -6.44
C ARG A 47 -2.81 -9.25 -7.16
N SER A 48 -1.62 -9.67 -6.73
CA SER A 48 -0.94 -10.80 -7.33
C SER A 48 -0.82 -11.95 -6.33
N VAL A 49 -1.66 -12.95 -6.50
CA VAL A 49 -1.52 -14.23 -5.82
C VAL A 49 -0.48 -15.05 -6.58
N ASN A 50 0.80 -14.88 -6.27
CA ASN A 50 1.85 -15.66 -6.86
C ASN A 50 2.76 -16.25 -5.77
N ASN A 51 2.91 -17.57 -5.76
CA ASN A 51 3.89 -18.32 -4.97
C ASN A 51 4.07 -17.89 -3.50
N GLY A 52 3.00 -18.00 -2.69
CA GLY A 52 3.11 -17.84 -1.23
C GLY A 52 2.94 -16.42 -0.74
N ASN A 53 2.48 -15.50 -1.58
CA ASN A 53 2.09 -14.17 -1.16
C ASN A 53 0.77 -14.24 -0.39
N SER A 54 0.80 -13.83 0.86
CA SER A 54 -0.31 -13.97 1.80
C SER A 54 -1.38 -12.88 1.69
N GLY A 55 -1.48 -12.18 0.54
CA GLY A 55 -2.45 -11.10 0.36
C GLY A 55 -2.06 -9.81 1.09
N THR A 56 -0.80 -9.63 1.46
CA THR A 56 -0.25 -8.43 2.08
C THR A 56 0.25 -7.44 1.02
N THR A 57 0.19 -6.15 1.31
CA THR A 57 0.81 -5.10 0.48
C THR A 57 2.01 -4.52 1.19
N GLU A 58 3.19 -4.82 0.68
CA GLU A 58 4.46 -4.41 1.24
C GLU A 58 5.20 -3.48 0.28
N LEU A 59 5.68 -2.36 0.78
CA LEU A 59 6.47 -1.42 -0.02
C LEU A 59 7.94 -1.82 -0.02
N ASN A 60 8.51 -1.94 -1.21
CA ASN A 60 9.92 -2.16 -1.42
C ASN A 60 10.50 -0.96 -2.18
N LEU A 61 11.33 -0.17 -1.53
CA LEU A 61 11.99 0.96 -2.17
C LEU A 61 13.30 0.51 -2.81
N ARG A 62 13.47 0.88 -4.07
CA ARG A 62 14.70 0.64 -4.87
C ARG A 62 15.15 -0.82 -4.93
N GLY A 63 14.25 -1.77 -4.73
CA GLY A 63 14.59 -3.19 -4.78
C GLY A 63 15.42 -3.71 -3.60
N ALA A 64 15.54 -2.93 -2.53
CA ALA A 64 16.38 -3.30 -1.39
C ALA A 64 15.76 -4.35 -0.45
N GLY A 65 14.47 -4.64 -0.63
CA GLY A 65 13.67 -5.53 0.21
C GLY A 65 12.74 -4.77 1.14
N SER A 66 11.50 -5.28 1.29
CA SER A 66 10.47 -4.65 2.12
C SER A 66 10.81 -4.64 3.61
N ASN A 67 11.60 -5.61 4.06
CA ASN A 67 12.09 -5.72 5.44
C ASN A 67 13.18 -4.69 5.81
N ARG A 68 13.65 -3.91 4.83
CA ARG A 68 14.66 -2.84 5.02
C ARG A 68 14.05 -1.44 4.93
N LEU A 69 12.74 -1.37 4.84
CA LEU A 69 11.96 -0.13 4.90
C LEU A 69 11.34 0.02 6.28
N LEU A 70 11.71 1.07 6.97
CA LEU A 70 11.13 1.36 8.27
C LEU A 70 9.77 2.05 8.11
N THR A 71 8.72 1.44 8.63
CA THR A 71 7.39 2.05 8.67
C THR A 71 7.11 2.64 10.06
N LEU A 72 6.65 3.89 10.07
CA LEU A 72 6.29 4.64 11.25
C LEU A 72 4.84 5.10 11.18
N ILE A 73 4.18 5.21 12.34
CA ILE A 73 2.91 5.92 12.51
C ILE A 73 3.15 7.08 13.49
N ASN A 74 2.89 8.30 13.03
CA ASN A 74 3.15 9.51 13.82
C ASN A 74 4.56 9.54 14.43
N GLY A 75 5.56 9.00 13.70
CA GLY A 75 6.94 8.90 14.13
C GLY A 75 7.26 7.74 15.07
N ARG A 76 6.32 6.84 15.36
CA ARG A 76 6.53 5.64 16.18
C ARG A 76 6.64 4.42 15.30
N ARG A 77 7.54 3.49 15.62
CA ARG A 77 7.72 2.25 14.85
C ARG A 77 6.48 1.37 14.88
N VAL A 78 6.12 0.82 13.74
CA VAL A 78 5.09 -0.21 13.60
C VAL A 78 5.77 -1.58 13.71
N ALA A 79 5.14 -2.48 14.45
CA ALA A 79 5.58 -3.86 14.48
C ALA A 79 5.35 -4.53 13.11
N PRO A 80 6.26 -5.38 12.63
CA PRO A 80 6.04 -6.15 11.43
C PRO A 80 4.79 -7.01 11.54
N SER A 81 3.97 -7.03 10.49
CA SER A 81 2.68 -7.73 10.48
C SER A 81 2.66 -8.96 9.58
N GLY A 82 3.75 -9.23 8.88
CA GLY A 82 3.79 -10.28 7.87
C GLY A 82 4.10 -11.66 8.42
N THR A 83 3.37 -12.66 7.96
CA THR A 83 3.66 -14.10 8.19
C THR A 83 4.67 -14.67 7.19
N GLY A 84 5.04 -13.92 6.17
CA GLY A 84 5.73 -14.49 5.00
C GLY A 84 7.21 -14.16 4.88
N THR A 85 7.64 -12.95 5.06
CA THR A 85 8.97 -12.52 4.60
C THR A 85 9.76 -11.65 5.60
N GLY A 86 9.62 -11.96 6.87
CA GLY A 86 10.66 -11.56 7.81
C GLY A 86 10.76 -10.06 8.09
N GLY A 87 9.66 -9.40 8.43
CA GLY A 87 9.76 -8.10 9.09
C GLY A 87 9.20 -6.89 8.32
N ALA A 88 8.42 -7.11 7.27
CA ALA A 88 7.71 -6.04 6.59
C ALA A 88 6.38 -5.68 7.25
N VAL A 89 5.91 -4.47 7.02
CA VAL A 89 4.61 -3.99 7.48
C VAL A 89 3.62 -4.06 6.33
N ASP A 90 2.46 -4.67 6.59
CA ASP A 90 1.35 -4.66 5.65
C ASP A 90 0.67 -3.29 5.66
N LEU A 91 0.67 -2.61 4.51
CA LEU A 91 0.09 -1.28 4.37
C LEU A 91 -1.43 -1.30 4.25
N GLN A 92 -2.05 -2.46 4.05
CA GLN A 92 -3.50 -2.60 3.96
C GLN A 92 -4.20 -2.43 5.31
N ILE A 93 -3.48 -2.60 6.41
CA ILE A 93 -4.04 -2.43 7.76
C ILE A 93 -4.41 -0.98 8.09
N PHE A 94 -3.97 -0.01 7.26
CA PHE A 94 -4.23 1.41 7.48
C PHE A 94 -5.34 1.91 6.57
N PRO A 95 -6.57 2.11 7.09
CA PRO A 95 -7.66 2.70 6.31
C PRO A 95 -7.28 4.10 5.83
N LEU A 96 -7.52 4.39 4.55
CA LEU A 96 -7.19 5.68 3.96
C LEU A 96 -7.90 6.84 4.69
N SER A 97 -9.11 6.61 5.20
CA SER A 97 -9.88 7.59 5.98
C SER A 97 -9.22 8.00 7.30
N LEU A 98 -8.30 7.19 7.84
CA LEU A 98 -7.54 7.49 9.04
C LEU A 98 -6.25 8.28 8.76
N ILE A 99 -5.82 8.32 7.49
CA ILE A 99 -4.55 8.91 7.08
C ILE A 99 -4.75 10.39 6.70
N ASP A 100 -3.89 11.25 7.22
CA ASP A 100 -3.75 12.63 6.78
C ASP A 100 -2.77 12.74 5.61
N SER A 101 -1.58 12.23 5.84
CA SER A 101 -0.50 12.27 4.86
C SER A 101 0.51 11.16 5.10
N VAL A 102 1.27 10.86 4.06
CA VAL A 102 2.37 9.90 4.09
C VAL A 102 3.65 10.55 3.64
N GLU A 103 4.68 10.44 4.45
CA GLU A 103 6.01 10.96 4.16
C GLU A 103 6.92 9.80 3.79
N VAL A 104 7.51 9.85 2.62
CA VAL A 104 8.45 8.85 2.11
C VAL A 104 9.83 9.46 2.05
N LEU A 105 10.71 9.05 2.94
CA LEU A 105 12.13 9.35 2.86
C LEU A 105 12.81 8.29 2.00
N LYS A 106 13.26 8.68 0.82
CA LYS A 106 13.81 7.76 -0.20
C LYS A 106 15.30 7.49 -0.03
N ASP A 107 15.92 7.99 1.01
CA ASP A 107 17.34 7.79 1.29
C ASP A 107 17.57 6.95 2.53
N GLY A 108 18.76 6.34 2.63
CA GLY A 108 19.13 5.56 3.79
C GLY A 108 19.16 6.41 5.05
N ALA A 109 18.38 6.01 6.03
CA ALA A 109 18.26 6.72 7.31
C ALA A 109 18.74 5.87 8.50
N SER A 110 19.52 4.84 8.23
CA SER A 110 20.01 3.89 9.24
C SER A 110 20.86 4.54 10.34
N ALA A 111 21.55 5.63 10.05
CA ALA A 111 22.29 6.38 11.05
C ALA A 111 21.39 7.00 12.14
N VAL A 112 20.13 7.30 11.81
CA VAL A 112 19.16 7.91 12.73
C VAL A 112 18.18 6.88 13.28
N TYR A 113 17.75 5.97 12.43
CA TYR A 113 16.64 5.05 12.70
C TYR A 113 17.07 3.58 12.86
N GLY A 114 18.36 3.26 12.69
CA GLY A 114 18.87 1.90 12.83
C GLY A 114 18.77 1.06 11.55
N SER A 115 19.07 -0.23 11.67
CA SER A 115 19.21 -1.18 10.56
C SER A 115 17.97 -1.38 9.69
N ASP A 116 16.79 -1.08 10.22
CA ASP A 116 15.54 -1.29 9.51
C ASP A 116 15.26 -0.20 8.46
N ALA A 117 16.01 0.92 8.52
CA ALA A 117 15.84 2.07 7.63
C ALA A 117 16.93 2.18 6.54
N ILE A 118 17.34 1.04 5.98
CA ILE A 118 18.41 0.99 4.96
C ILE A 118 17.88 1.52 3.62
N SER A 119 16.68 1.10 3.21
CA SER A 119 16.09 1.53 1.94
C SER A 119 15.35 2.86 2.04
N GLY A 120 14.97 3.25 3.25
CA GLY A 120 14.22 4.48 3.50
C GLY A 120 13.32 4.39 4.72
N VAL A 121 12.49 5.44 4.89
CA VAL A 121 11.49 5.52 5.96
C VAL A 121 10.15 5.93 5.38
N LEU A 122 9.12 5.22 5.75
CA LEU A 122 7.73 5.54 5.49
C LEU A 122 7.09 6.01 6.78
N ASN A 123 6.62 7.25 6.86
CA ASN A 123 5.94 7.78 8.03
C ASN A 123 4.49 8.13 7.69
N ILE A 124 3.56 7.37 8.23
CA ILE A 124 2.13 7.57 8.06
C ILE A 124 1.66 8.53 9.16
N LYS A 125 1.10 9.66 8.77
CA LYS A 125 0.49 10.61 9.68
C LYS A 125 -1.00 10.39 9.75
N LEU A 126 -1.50 10.21 10.95
CA LEU A 126 -2.92 10.05 11.19
C LEU A 126 -3.62 11.40 11.24
N ARG A 127 -4.85 11.43 10.74
CA ARG A 127 -5.72 12.61 10.78
C ARG A 127 -6.07 12.98 12.23
N GLN A 128 -6.24 14.27 12.42
CA GLN A 128 -6.85 14.82 13.62
C GLN A 128 -8.00 15.72 13.17
N PHE A 129 -9.21 15.42 13.57
CA PHE A 129 -10.39 16.21 13.27
C PHE A 129 -11.43 16.12 14.41
N GLU A 130 -12.40 16.99 14.37
CA GLU A 130 -13.52 17.01 15.30
C GLU A 130 -14.81 16.73 14.53
N GLY A 131 -15.68 15.90 15.11
CA GLY A 131 -16.98 15.60 14.57
C GLY A 131 -17.08 14.20 14.00
N PHE A 132 -18.03 14.03 13.09
CA PHE A 132 -18.35 12.77 12.42
C PHE A 132 -18.20 12.93 10.90
N GLU A 133 -17.58 11.96 10.27
CA GLU A 133 -17.46 11.87 8.83
C GLU A 133 -17.90 10.48 8.33
N ALA A 134 -18.65 10.47 7.24
CA ALA A 134 -18.96 9.27 6.48
C ALA A 134 -18.41 9.43 5.07
N TYR A 135 -17.71 8.42 4.58
CA TYR A 135 -17.15 8.39 3.23
C TYR A 135 -17.57 7.12 2.53
N ILE A 136 -18.07 7.26 1.30
CA ILE A 136 -18.45 6.14 0.44
C ILE A 136 -17.78 6.38 -0.91
N SER A 137 -17.13 5.35 -1.43
CA SER A 137 -16.53 5.36 -2.75
C SER A 137 -16.83 4.06 -3.46
N GLU A 138 -17.29 4.16 -4.71
CA GLU A 138 -17.48 3.04 -5.61
C GLU A 138 -16.59 3.25 -6.85
N GLY A 139 -15.90 2.20 -7.26
CA GLY A 139 -15.07 2.18 -8.46
C GLY A 139 -15.33 0.93 -9.28
N SER A 140 -15.25 1.07 -10.60
CA SER A 140 -15.29 -0.07 -11.52
C SER A 140 -14.40 0.19 -12.73
N SER A 141 -13.99 -0.87 -13.42
CA SER A 141 -13.30 -0.71 -14.70
C SER A 141 -14.26 -0.27 -15.80
N ASN A 142 -13.71 0.18 -16.94
CA ASN A 142 -14.50 0.54 -18.11
C ASN A 142 -15.35 -0.63 -18.68
N LYS A 143 -15.03 -1.88 -18.32
CA LYS A 143 -15.81 -3.06 -18.68
C LYS A 143 -16.88 -3.42 -17.65
N GLY A 144 -16.97 -2.68 -16.54
CA GLY A 144 -17.96 -2.89 -15.45
C GLY A 144 -17.60 -4.02 -14.49
N ASP A 145 -16.39 -4.55 -14.60
CA ASP A 145 -15.80 -5.53 -13.69
C ASP A 145 -14.78 -4.88 -12.73
N ALA A 146 -14.09 -5.68 -11.89
CA ALA A 146 -13.11 -5.22 -10.90
C ALA A 146 -13.69 -4.11 -10.00
N LYS A 147 -14.90 -4.32 -9.50
CA LYS A 147 -15.56 -3.37 -8.60
C LYS A 147 -14.75 -3.22 -7.33
N GLN A 148 -14.67 -2.00 -6.85
CA GLN A 148 -14.02 -1.64 -5.60
C GLN A 148 -14.97 -0.74 -4.82
N ASP A 149 -15.34 -1.16 -3.63
CA ASP A 149 -16.21 -0.42 -2.74
C ASP A 149 -15.46 -0.10 -1.45
N LEU A 150 -15.55 1.12 -1.01
CA LEU A 150 -15.00 1.58 0.27
C LEU A 150 -16.07 2.35 1.01
N ILE A 151 -16.41 1.88 2.20
CA ILE A 151 -17.30 2.56 3.14
C ILE A 151 -16.50 2.82 4.40
N SER A 152 -16.49 4.05 4.88
CA SER A 152 -15.86 4.37 6.14
C SER A 152 -16.68 5.36 6.96
N LEU A 153 -16.69 5.13 8.27
CA LEU A 153 -17.29 5.99 9.27
C LEU A 153 -16.20 6.39 10.26
N SER A 154 -16.03 7.67 10.45
CA SER A 154 -15.00 8.21 11.33
C SER A 154 -15.61 9.18 12.32
N PHE A 155 -15.18 9.07 13.59
CA PHE A 155 -15.51 9.99 14.65
C PHE A 155 -14.23 10.53 15.26
N GLY A 156 -14.14 11.84 15.40
CA GLY A 156 -12.99 12.54 15.95
C GLY A 156 -13.37 13.50 17.05
N THR A 157 -12.52 13.58 18.06
CA THR A 157 -12.56 14.63 19.07
C THR A 157 -11.14 15.13 19.32
N ALA A 158 -10.98 16.44 19.34
CA ALA A 158 -9.70 17.07 19.63
C ALA A 158 -9.85 18.04 20.78
N GLY A 159 -9.06 17.84 21.84
CA GLY A 159 -8.96 18.74 22.98
C GLY A 159 -7.53 19.31 23.06
N GLU A 160 -7.34 20.32 23.91
CA GLU A 160 -6.04 20.97 24.08
C GLU A 160 -4.89 20.03 24.48
N ARG A 161 -5.19 18.92 25.14
CA ARG A 161 -4.21 17.96 25.67
C ARG A 161 -4.32 16.56 25.12
N SER A 162 -5.43 16.23 24.45
CA SER A 162 -5.67 14.90 23.90
C SER A 162 -6.53 14.97 22.66
N SER A 163 -6.25 14.10 21.72
CA SER A 163 -7.11 13.87 20.56
C SER A 163 -7.38 12.38 20.43
N MET A 164 -8.57 12.04 20.00
CA MET A 164 -8.99 10.68 19.72
C MET A 164 -9.69 10.65 18.36
N VAL A 165 -9.31 9.70 17.54
CA VAL A 165 -10.01 9.41 16.28
C VAL A 165 -10.32 7.92 16.27
N ALA A 166 -11.56 7.58 15.99
CA ALA A 166 -12.02 6.22 15.78
C ALA A 166 -12.58 6.11 14.35
N THR A 167 -12.14 5.10 13.63
CA THR A 167 -12.58 4.84 12.26
C THR A 167 -13.00 3.40 12.12
N LEU A 168 -14.16 3.19 11.52
CA LEU A 168 -14.63 1.89 11.02
C LEU A 168 -14.63 1.96 9.49
N ALA A 169 -13.88 1.09 8.85
CA ALA A 169 -13.81 1.03 7.40
C ALA A 169 -14.03 -0.39 6.91
N GLN A 170 -14.76 -0.52 5.82
CA GLN A 170 -14.93 -1.76 5.07
C GLN A 170 -14.55 -1.50 3.62
N GLN A 171 -13.64 -2.30 3.12
CA GLN A 171 -13.23 -2.29 1.73
C GLN A 171 -13.54 -3.65 1.11
N THR A 172 -14.20 -3.62 -0.05
CA THR A 172 -14.48 -4.80 -0.85
C THR A 172 -13.85 -4.61 -2.22
N GLN A 173 -13.24 -5.64 -2.75
CA GLN A 173 -12.65 -5.62 -4.09
C GLN A 173 -12.94 -6.94 -4.77
N ASP A 174 -13.52 -6.87 -5.97
CA ASP A 174 -13.76 -8.04 -6.79
C ASP A 174 -12.45 -8.52 -7.43
N SER A 175 -12.35 -9.83 -7.59
CA SER A 175 -11.24 -10.43 -8.34
C SER A 175 -11.37 -10.10 -9.82
N LEU A 176 -10.21 -9.93 -10.45
CA LEU A 176 -10.11 -9.77 -11.90
C LEU A 176 -9.14 -10.82 -12.42
N ASP A 177 -9.65 -11.72 -13.24
CA ASP A 177 -8.81 -12.71 -13.88
C ASP A 177 -8.07 -12.10 -15.08
N MET A 178 -6.81 -12.49 -15.23
CA MET A 178 -5.99 -12.06 -16.38
C MET A 178 -6.61 -12.48 -17.71
N TRP A 179 -7.37 -13.56 -17.71
CA TRP A 179 -8.08 -14.09 -18.89
C TRP A 179 -9.20 -13.18 -19.40
N ASP A 180 -9.70 -12.28 -18.56
CA ASP A 180 -10.76 -11.34 -18.93
C ASP A 180 -10.23 -10.11 -19.69
N ARG A 181 -8.93 -10.08 -19.97
CA ARG A 181 -8.26 -8.98 -20.66
C ARG A 181 -7.59 -9.43 -21.95
N ASP A 182 -7.88 -8.72 -23.04
CA ASP A 182 -7.36 -9.04 -24.38
C ASP A 182 -5.84 -8.90 -24.51
N PHE A 183 -5.22 -8.10 -23.62
CA PHE A 183 -3.77 -7.89 -23.60
C PHE A 183 -3.00 -8.92 -22.77
N SER A 184 -3.69 -9.72 -21.97
CA SER A 184 -3.05 -10.81 -21.22
C SER A 184 -2.91 -12.02 -22.16
N PHE A 185 -1.83 -12.03 -22.94
CA PHE A 185 -1.45 -13.12 -23.81
C PHE A 185 -1.02 -14.37 -23.00
N CYS A 186 -1.95 -14.95 -22.27
CA CYS A 186 -1.82 -16.36 -21.96
C CYS A 186 -2.84 -17.08 -22.86
N PRO A 187 -2.46 -17.72 -23.95
CA PRO A 187 -3.41 -18.50 -24.69
C PRO A 187 -4.01 -19.51 -23.73
N ARG A 188 -5.34 -19.58 -23.64
CA ARG A 188 -6.01 -20.74 -23.04
C ARG A 188 -5.36 -21.95 -23.66
N VAL A 189 -4.55 -22.66 -22.87
CA VAL A 189 -4.00 -23.93 -23.33
C VAL A 189 -5.21 -24.84 -23.41
N GLU A 190 -5.72 -25.03 -24.61
CA GLU A 190 -6.74 -26.03 -24.89
C GLU A 190 -6.25 -27.36 -24.31
N PRO A 191 -7.11 -28.23 -23.78
CA PRO A 191 -6.71 -29.51 -23.23
C PRO A 191 -5.79 -30.32 -24.16
N ASP A 192 -5.90 -30.13 -25.47
CA ASP A 192 -5.09 -30.80 -26.48
C ASP A 192 -3.61 -30.36 -26.46
N TYR A 193 -3.29 -29.13 -26.04
CA TYR A 193 -1.90 -28.68 -25.88
C TYR A 193 -1.23 -29.28 -24.64
N MET A 194 -2.00 -29.54 -23.58
CA MET A 194 -1.48 -30.28 -22.41
C MET A 194 -1.04 -31.69 -22.77
N LEU A 195 -1.77 -32.36 -23.67
CA LEU A 195 -1.39 -33.65 -24.22
C LEU A 195 -0.12 -33.58 -25.07
N TYR A 196 0.07 -32.49 -25.82
CA TYR A 196 1.25 -32.28 -26.64
C TYR A 196 2.53 -32.12 -25.78
N PHE A 197 2.49 -31.34 -24.72
CA PHE A 197 3.63 -31.22 -23.81
C PHE A 197 3.95 -32.53 -23.08
N ARG A 198 2.94 -33.32 -22.76
CA ARG A 198 3.12 -34.61 -22.11
C ARG A 198 3.70 -35.68 -23.04
N ALA A 199 3.34 -35.65 -24.33
CA ALA A 199 3.82 -36.59 -25.33
C ALA A 199 5.30 -36.37 -25.74
N TYR A 200 5.80 -35.15 -25.64
CA TYR A 200 7.17 -34.80 -26.02
C TYR A 200 8.15 -34.67 -24.84
N GLY A 201 7.76 -35.03 -23.62
CA GLY A 201 8.68 -35.11 -22.48
C GLY A 201 9.32 -33.78 -22.10
N VAL A 202 8.67 -32.65 -22.37
CA VAL A 202 9.10 -31.35 -21.84
C VAL A 202 8.64 -31.29 -20.40
N PRO A 203 9.57 -31.09 -19.42
CA PRO A 203 9.25 -31.11 -17.99
C PRO A 203 8.36 -29.95 -17.57
#